data_1f66b410ed8c71d6b2748a35c31a7b79
#
_entry.id   1f66b410ed8c71d6b2748a35c31a7b79
#
_cell.length_a   1.000
_cell.length_b   1.000
_cell.length_c   1.000
_cell.angle_alpha   90.00
_cell.angle_beta   90.00
_cell.angle_gamma   90.00
#
_symmetry.space_group_name_H-M   'P 1'
#
loop_
_entity.id
_entity.type
_entity.pdbx_description
1 polymer ?
#
loop_
_entity_poly.entity_id
_entity_poly.type
_entity_poly.pdbx_seq_one_letter_code
_entity_poly.pdbx_strand_id
1 'polypeptide(L)'
;IEIGLAIVLISGLKMAWEGRIVGILASYIVFAVYAFYFLLNRDYLFGKIKKHVIREELIFSVPIVAMQFSTFCMNYSDGFFLSRFTHDNNAEVGVYSIACVFGSIIITLCSALLQYILPRIYKMLSEPVVDYKSIRKLFWIYMGIMTAGLLFLLAFVPLAYRFMIHEAYRPGLKYYYLILIGYYFWTIAYLFFSFLLYYRHKRKIIGLSAAFACISLTSNYFFVKNMGSMGAAISVFCSYFVVLMITLFFTRKQMGFIFKKAQPQNESA
;
A
#
# COMPACT_ATOMS: atom_id res chain seq x y z
N ILE A 1 -16.64 -2.99 14.29
CA ILE A 1 -18.04 -2.66 13.95
C ILE A 1 -18.36 -3.21 12.55
N GLU A 2 -17.59 -2.91 11.51
CA GLU A 2 -17.83 -3.36 10.12
C GLU A 2 -18.00 -4.88 10.01
N ILE A 3 -17.02 -5.65 10.50
CA ILE A 3 -17.05 -7.13 10.45
C ILE A 3 -18.24 -7.68 11.26
N GLY A 4 -18.50 -7.13 12.45
CA GLY A 4 -19.61 -7.57 13.29
C GLY A 4 -20.97 -7.34 12.63
N LEU A 5 -21.19 -6.16 12.03
CA LEU A 5 -22.41 -5.86 11.27
C LEU A 5 -22.55 -6.76 10.04
N ALA A 6 -21.46 -6.98 9.30
CA ALA A 6 -21.47 -7.87 8.13
C ALA A 6 -21.86 -9.31 8.53
N ILE A 7 -21.30 -9.85 9.63
CA ILE A 7 -21.64 -11.19 10.13
C ILE A 7 -23.12 -11.26 10.52
N VAL A 8 -23.65 -10.26 11.25
CA VAL A 8 -25.08 -10.23 11.64
C VAL A 8 -25.98 -10.17 10.42
N LEU A 9 -25.66 -9.34 9.42
CA LEU A 9 -26.48 -9.20 8.21
C LEU A 9 -26.43 -10.46 7.32
N ILE A 10 -25.26 -11.08 7.17
CA ILE A 10 -25.09 -12.27 6.34
C ILE A 10 -25.68 -13.50 7.04
N SER A 11 -25.34 -13.74 8.31
CA SER A 11 -25.75 -14.94 9.04
C SER A 11 -27.13 -14.83 9.67
N GLY A 12 -27.49 -13.63 10.17
CA GLY A 12 -28.79 -13.40 10.83
C GLY A 12 -29.94 -13.12 9.85
N LEU A 13 -29.74 -12.21 8.91
CA LEU A 13 -30.75 -11.82 7.93
C LEU A 13 -30.64 -12.56 6.59
N LYS A 14 -29.69 -13.52 6.46
CA LYS A 14 -29.44 -14.32 5.25
C LYS A 14 -29.22 -13.47 3.98
N MET A 15 -28.74 -12.22 4.16
CA MET A 15 -28.36 -11.36 3.06
C MET A 15 -27.01 -11.86 2.53
N ALA A 16 -26.95 -12.28 1.28
CA ALA A 16 -25.73 -12.79 0.66
C ALA A 16 -24.61 -11.70 0.59
N TRP A 17 -24.10 -11.40 -0.58
CA TRP A 17 -23.06 -10.36 -0.77
C TRP A 17 -23.56 -8.93 -0.44
N GLU A 18 -24.87 -8.68 -0.58
CA GLU A 18 -25.52 -7.39 -0.25
C GLU A 18 -25.36 -7.05 1.24
N GLY A 19 -25.47 -8.03 2.13
CA GLY A 19 -25.26 -7.83 3.57
C GLY A 19 -23.88 -7.31 3.92
N ARG A 20 -22.86 -7.69 3.16
CA ARG A 20 -21.50 -7.15 3.31
C ARG A 20 -21.43 -5.67 2.93
N ILE A 21 -22.02 -5.29 1.81
CA ILE A 21 -22.03 -3.89 1.34
C ILE A 21 -22.81 -3.00 2.32
N VAL A 22 -23.98 -3.44 2.75
CA VAL A 22 -24.79 -2.70 3.74
C VAL A 22 -24.03 -2.56 5.06
N GLY A 23 -23.36 -3.61 5.53
CA GLY A 23 -22.53 -3.57 6.75
C GLY A 23 -21.39 -2.55 6.68
N ILE A 24 -20.72 -2.48 5.54
CA ILE A 24 -19.67 -1.49 5.27
C ILE A 24 -20.25 -0.07 5.30
N LEU A 25 -21.33 0.19 4.54
CA LEU A 25 -21.96 1.50 4.46
C LEU A 25 -22.49 1.96 5.82
N ALA A 26 -23.17 1.09 6.55
CA ALA A 26 -23.68 1.40 7.89
C ALA A 26 -22.55 1.76 8.85
N SER A 27 -21.44 1.04 8.81
CA SER A 27 -20.24 1.36 9.62
C SER A 27 -19.69 2.74 9.31
N TYR A 28 -19.54 3.08 8.04
CA TYR A 28 -19.06 4.39 7.64
C TYR A 28 -20.01 5.52 8.06
N ILE A 29 -21.33 5.32 7.95
CA ILE A 29 -22.32 6.30 8.39
C ILE A 29 -22.21 6.53 9.90
N VAL A 30 -22.12 5.47 10.71
CA VAL A 30 -21.97 5.58 12.17
C VAL A 30 -20.71 6.37 12.53
N PHE A 31 -19.57 6.04 11.92
CA PHE A 31 -18.33 6.77 12.17
C PHE A 31 -18.37 8.21 11.66
N ALA A 32 -19.00 8.48 10.53
CA ALA A 32 -19.17 9.83 10.00
C ALA A 32 -20.01 10.71 10.94
N VAL A 33 -21.13 10.19 11.45
CA VAL A 33 -21.99 10.89 12.43
C VAL A 33 -21.20 11.17 13.72
N TYR A 34 -20.46 10.18 14.23
CA TYR A 34 -19.66 10.34 15.43
C TYR A 34 -18.53 11.38 15.23
N ALA A 35 -17.83 11.32 14.09
CA ALA A 35 -16.78 12.28 13.75
C ALA A 35 -17.33 13.70 13.63
N PHE A 36 -18.49 13.86 12.97
CA PHE A 36 -19.15 15.14 12.82
C PHE A 36 -19.58 15.73 14.18
N TYR A 37 -20.18 14.91 15.03
CA TYR A 37 -20.52 15.30 16.41
C TYR A 37 -19.28 15.73 17.19
N PHE A 38 -18.18 14.98 17.11
CA PHE A 38 -16.92 15.31 17.77
C PHE A 38 -16.32 16.65 17.29
N LEU A 39 -16.36 16.90 15.97
CA LEU A 39 -15.87 18.15 15.39
C LEU A 39 -16.72 19.35 15.77
N LEU A 40 -18.05 19.18 15.87
CA LEU A 40 -18.96 20.24 16.34
C LEU A 40 -18.67 20.61 17.79
N ASN A 41 -18.53 19.62 18.69
CA ASN A 41 -18.30 19.86 20.12
C ASN A 41 -16.94 20.48 20.43
N ARG A 42 -16.01 20.45 19.49
CA ARG A 42 -14.66 21.01 19.62
C ARG A 42 -14.46 22.32 18.85
N ASP A 43 -15.53 22.90 18.30
CA ASP A 43 -15.51 24.15 17.50
C ASP A 43 -14.54 24.12 16.30
N TYR A 44 -14.17 22.93 15.81
CA TYR A 44 -13.27 22.82 14.66
C TYR A 44 -13.92 23.25 13.33
N LEU A 45 -15.24 23.31 13.24
CA LEU A 45 -15.98 23.62 12.01
C LEU A 45 -16.29 25.11 11.80
N PHE A 46 -16.10 25.95 12.80
CA PHE A 46 -16.52 27.35 12.77
C PHE A 46 -15.40 28.37 12.53
N GLY A 47 -14.33 27.96 11.86
CA GLY A 47 -13.22 28.83 11.51
C GLY A 47 -13.48 29.71 10.27
N LYS A 48 -12.93 30.94 10.24
CA LYS A 48 -12.94 31.76 9.01
C LYS A 48 -11.99 31.18 7.96
N ILE A 49 -12.56 30.73 6.85
CA ILE A 49 -11.80 30.18 5.73
C ILE A 49 -11.12 31.32 4.95
N LYS A 50 -9.79 31.37 4.92
CA LYS A 50 -9.00 32.34 4.17
C LYS A 50 -8.55 31.74 2.82
N LYS A 51 -8.78 32.44 1.71
CA LYS A 51 -8.44 31.96 0.34
C LYS A 51 -6.97 31.54 0.17
N HIS A 52 -6.02 32.23 0.83
CA HIS A 52 -4.60 31.86 0.74
C HIS A 52 -4.32 30.50 1.39
N VAL A 53 -4.96 30.20 2.55
CA VAL A 53 -4.81 28.90 3.22
C VAL A 53 -5.34 27.77 2.34
N ILE A 54 -6.52 27.96 1.72
CA ILE A 54 -7.05 26.95 0.77
C ILE A 54 -6.07 26.72 -0.38
N ARG A 55 -5.50 27.78 -0.97
CA ARG A 55 -4.56 27.65 -2.07
C ARG A 55 -3.28 26.91 -1.65
N GLU A 56 -2.75 27.22 -0.48
CA GLU A 56 -1.55 26.55 0.06
C GLU A 56 -1.80 25.06 0.31
N GLU A 57 -2.94 24.73 0.93
CA GLU A 57 -3.34 23.35 1.19
C GLU A 57 -3.61 22.57 -0.11
N LEU A 58 -4.27 23.16 -1.09
CA LEU A 58 -4.47 22.54 -2.41
C LEU A 58 -3.13 22.25 -3.11
N ILE A 59 -2.20 23.21 -3.12
CA ILE A 59 -0.87 23.01 -3.72
C ILE A 59 -0.08 21.94 -2.98
N PHE A 60 -0.25 21.83 -1.65
CA PHE A 60 0.37 20.77 -0.85
C PHE A 60 -0.27 19.41 -1.14
N SER A 61 -1.58 19.35 -1.35
CA SER A 61 -2.33 18.11 -1.53
C SER A 61 -2.13 17.47 -2.91
N VAL A 62 -1.84 18.26 -3.97
CA VAL A 62 -1.67 17.73 -5.35
C VAL A 62 -0.71 16.55 -5.46
N PRO A 63 0.52 16.58 -4.90
CA PRO A 63 1.42 15.43 -4.94
C PRO A 63 0.86 14.20 -4.23
N ILE A 64 0.11 14.39 -3.13
CA ILE A 64 -0.49 13.32 -2.35
C ILE A 64 -1.64 12.69 -3.14
N VAL A 65 -2.49 13.50 -3.78
CA VAL A 65 -3.57 13.01 -4.65
C VAL A 65 -3.01 12.23 -5.84
N ALA A 66 -1.94 12.72 -6.48
CA ALA A 66 -1.28 12.01 -7.56
C ALA A 66 -0.74 10.64 -7.10
N MET A 67 -0.17 10.56 -5.90
CA MET A 67 0.29 9.31 -5.31
C MET A 67 -0.88 8.36 -5.02
N GLN A 68 -1.98 8.84 -4.46
CA GLN A 68 -3.16 8.02 -4.17
C GLN A 68 -3.82 7.51 -5.45
N PHE A 69 -3.92 8.34 -6.48
CA PHE A 69 -4.42 7.91 -7.79
C PHE A 69 -3.53 6.81 -8.40
N SER A 70 -2.22 6.96 -8.31
CA SER A 70 -1.25 5.96 -8.76
C SER A 70 -1.42 4.64 -8.01
N THR A 71 -1.55 4.70 -6.68
CA THR A 71 -1.80 3.53 -5.84
C THR A 71 -3.14 2.87 -6.18
N PHE A 72 -4.18 3.65 -6.47
CA PHE A 72 -5.45 3.14 -6.96
C PHE A 72 -5.28 2.37 -8.28
N CYS A 73 -4.59 2.96 -9.27
CA CYS A 73 -4.29 2.27 -10.53
C CYS A 73 -3.52 0.96 -10.29
N MET A 74 -2.53 0.97 -9.40
CA MET A 74 -1.73 -0.23 -9.11
C MET A 74 -2.53 -1.35 -8.43
N ASN A 75 -3.48 -1.01 -7.56
CA ASN A 75 -4.23 -2.00 -6.77
C ASN A 75 -5.48 -2.54 -7.49
N TYR A 76 -6.03 -1.81 -8.45
CA TYR A 76 -7.32 -2.16 -9.05
C TYR A 76 -7.26 -2.40 -10.56
N SER A 77 -6.18 -2.03 -11.23
CA SER A 77 -6.09 -2.20 -12.69
C SER A 77 -6.07 -3.66 -13.13
N ASP A 78 -5.44 -4.54 -12.35
CA ASP A 78 -5.39 -5.98 -12.61
C ASP A 78 -6.79 -6.59 -12.62
N GLY A 79 -7.61 -6.33 -11.60
CA GLY A 79 -9.01 -6.76 -11.54
C GLY A 79 -9.86 -6.19 -12.66
N PHE A 80 -9.67 -4.89 -13.00
CA PHE A 80 -10.39 -4.26 -14.10
C PHE A 80 -10.05 -4.89 -15.46
N PHE A 81 -8.77 -5.08 -15.79
CA PHE A 81 -8.37 -5.69 -17.04
C PHE A 81 -8.76 -7.18 -17.09
N LEU A 82 -8.65 -7.88 -15.95
CA LEU A 82 -9.04 -9.27 -15.87
C LEU A 82 -10.53 -9.46 -16.17
N SER A 83 -11.41 -8.66 -15.53
CA SER A 83 -12.85 -8.71 -15.81
C SER A 83 -13.19 -8.31 -17.25
N ARG A 84 -12.40 -7.46 -17.90
CA ARG A 84 -12.64 -7.01 -19.28
C ARG A 84 -12.21 -8.04 -20.33
N PHE A 85 -11.10 -8.74 -20.10
CA PHE A 85 -10.51 -9.65 -21.08
C PHE A 85 -10.91 -11.11 -20.86
N THR A 86 -11.42 -11.48 -19.68
CA THR A 86 -11.89 -12.84 -19.39
C THR A 86 -13.41 -12.85 -19.54
N HIS A 87 -13.87 -13.01 -20.77
CA HIS A 87 -15.28 -12.82 -21.17
C HIS A 87 -16.30 -13.74 -20.48
N ASP A 88 -15.91 -14.90 -19.91
CA ASP A 88 -16.84 -15.92 -19.43
C ASP A 88 -16.57 -16.48 -18.01
N ASN A 89 -15.59 -15.93 -17.27
CA ASN A 89 -15.16 -16.58 -16.03
C ASN A 89 -14.99 -15.62 -14.84
N ASN A 90 -16.10 -15.08 -14.33
CA ASN A 90 -16.11 -14.39 -13.03
C ASN A 90 -15.54 -15.26 -11.89
N ALA A 91 -15.58 -16.59 -12.04
CA ALA A 91 -14.95 -17.52 -11.12
C ALA A 91 -13.43 -17.37 -11.08
N GLU A 92 -12.77 -17.15 -12.22
CA GLU A 92 -11.32 -16.96 -12.28
C GLU A 92 -10.90 -15.65 -11.64
N VAL A 93 -11.69 -14.57 -11.81
CA VAL A 93 -11.49 -13.29 -11.10
C VAL A 93 -11.61 -13.49 -9.60
N GLY A 94 -12.58 -14.30 -9.15
CA GLY A 94 -12.74 -14.65 -7.74
C GLY A 94 -11.53 -15.40 -7.17
N VAL A 95 -11.02 -16.39 -7.89
CA VAL A 95 -9.81 -17.15 -7.52
C VAL A 95 -8.58 -16.23 -7.39
N TYR A 96 -8.38 -15.33 -8.37
CA TYR A 96 -7.32 -14.33 -8.34
C TYR A 96 -7.46 -13.36 -7.17
N SER A 97 -8.69 -12.86 -6.92
CA SER A 97 -8.96 -11.91 -5.84
C SER A 97 -8.63 -12.48 -4.46
N ILE A 98 -8.88 -13.77 -4.21
CA ILE A 98 -8.49 -14.43 -2.96
C ILE A 98 -6.96 -14.43 -2.81
N ALA A 99 -6.22 -14.71 -3.87
CA ALA A 99 -4.76 -14.65 -3.84
C ALA A 99 -4.25 -13.24 -3.50
N CYS A 100 -4.90 -12.19 -4.04
CA CYS A 100 -4.60 -10.80 -3.70
C CYS A 100 -4.88 -10.49 -2.23
N VAL A 101 -5.98 -10.96 -1.67
CA VAL A 101 -6.32 -10.77 -0.25
C VAL A 101 -5.23 -11.34 0.65
N PHE A 102 -4.81 -12.59 0.43
CA PHE A 102 -3.72 -13.18 1.20
C PHE A 102 -2.38 -12.48 0.97
N GLY A 103 -2.09 -12.08 -0.26
CA GLY A 103 -0.88 -11.30 -0.57
C GLY A 103 -0.87 -9.95 0.13
N SER A 104 -2.02 -9.28 0.28
CA SER A 104 -2.13 -7.95 0.89
C SER A 104 -1.84 -7.93 2.41
N ILE A 105 -1.76 -9.07 3.06
CA ILE A 105 -1.37 -9.18 4.48
C ILE A 105 0.00 -8.51 4.71
N ILE A 106 0.94 -8.66 3.77
CA ILE A 106 2.26 -8.03 3.89
C ILE A 106 2.18 -6.50 3.78
N ILE A 107 1.24 -5.97 2.99
CA ILE A 107 0.99 -4.51 2.88
C ILE A 107 0.41 -3.99 4.21
N THR A 108 -0.48 -4.74 4.84
CA THR A 108 -1.05 -4.39 6.15
C THR A 108 0.05 -4.36 7.22
N LEU A 109 0.93 -5.36 7.25
CA LEU A 109 2.10 -5.38 8.13
C LEU A 109 3.01 -4.16 7.89
N CYS A 110 3.29 -3.84 6.62
CA CYS A 110 4.04 -2.66 6.23
C CYS A 110 3.42 -1.38 6.78
N SER A 111 2.11 -1.20 6.59
CA SER A 111 1.38 -0.01 7.04
C SER A 111 1.47 0.17 8.55
N ALA A 112 1.30 -0.90 9.31
CA ALA A 112 1.42 -0.88 10.77
C ALA A 112 2.84 -0.50 11.23
N LEU A 113 3.87 -1.08 10.61
CA LEU A 113 5.27 -0.78 10.94
C LEU A 113 5.64 0.66 10.57
N LEU A 114 5.23 1.14 9.41
CA LEU A 114 5.57 2.48 8.96
C LEU A 114 4.87 3.57 9.78
N GLN A 115 3.64 3.35 10.25
CA GLN A 115 2.97 4.26 11.18
C GLN A 115 3.78 4.48 12.47
N TYR A 116 4.54 3.50 12.91
CA TYR A 116 5.40 3.59 14.08
C TYR A 116 6.80 4.12 13.75
N ILE A 117 7.41 3.68 12.67
CA ILE A 117 8.80 3.95 12.32
C ILE A 117 8.98 5.33 11.68
N LEU A 118 8.09 5.75 10.77
CA LEU A 118 8.26 7.01 10.02
C LEU A 118 8.26 8.25 10.93
N PRO A 119 7.34 8.42 11.91
CA PRO A 119 7.39 9.59 12.78
C PRO A 119 8.70 9.69 13.57
N ARG A 120 9.27 8.55 13.98
CA ARG A 120 10.56 8.51 14.68
C ARG A 120 11.71 8.92 13.77
N ILE A 121 11.76 8.38 12.55
CA ILE A 121 12.76 8.77 11.55
C ILE A 121 12.65 10.26 11.24
N TYR A 122 11.44 10.77 11.02
CA TYR A 122 11.23 12.19 10.70
C TYR A 122 11.64 13.10 11.86
N LYS A 123 11.37 12.71 13.11
CA LYS A 123 11.84 13.42 14.28
C LYS A 123 13.37 13.47 14.32
N MET A 124 14.07 12.33 14.17
CA MET A 124 15.52 12.25 14.14
C MET A 124 16.14 13.07 13.01
N LEU A 125 15.48 13.13 11.84
CA LEU A 125 15.93 13.92 10.69
C LEU A 125 15.75 15.44 10.89
N SER A 126 14.83 15.86 11.79
CA SER A 126 14.59 17.27 12.09
C SER A 126 15.42 17.81 13.26
N GLU A 127 16.20 16.96 13.94
CA GLU A 127 17.11 17.39 15.01
C GLU A 127 18.35 18.11 14.42
N PRO A 128 18.93 19.09 15.16
CA PRO A 128 20.12 19.82 14.69
C PRO A 128 21.33 18.91 14.40
N VAL A 129 21.45 17.81 15.14
CA VAL A 129 22.47 16.77 14.91
C VAL A 129 21.76 15.48 14.57
N VAL A 130 21.83 15.08 13.28
CA VAL A 130 21.12 13.89 12.79
C VAL A 130 21.84 12.62 13.21
N ASP A 131 21.18 11.77 13.98
CA ASP A 131 21.70 10.44 14.33
C ASP A 131 21.43 9.41 13.22
N TYR A 132 22.29 9.42 12.21
CA TYR A 132 22.23 8.46 11.10
C TYR A 132 22.41 7.00 11.53
N LYS A 133 23.04 6.73 12.67
CA LYS A 133 23.26 5.38 13.19
C LYS A 133 21.93 4.76 13.66
N SER A 134 21.14 5.52 14.40
CA SER A 134 19.81 5.11 14.86
C SER A 134 18.81 4.98 13.70
N ILE A 135 18.85 5.91 12.73
CA ILE A 135 18.01 5.81 11.52
C ILE A 135 18.32 4.53 10.75
N ARG A 136 19.62 4.22 10.55
CA ARG A 136 20.05 2.98 9.89
C ARG A 136 19.61 1.74 10.66
N LYS A 137 19.68 1.74 11.98
CA LYS A 137 19.19 0.65 12.82
C LYS A 137 17.70 0.41 12.61
N LEU A 138 16.88 1.46 12.61
CA LEU A 138 15.44 1.36 12.33
C LEU A 138 15.14 0.83 10.92
N PHE A 139 15.92 1.27 9.93
CA PHE A 139 15.81 0.77 8.56
C PHE A 139 16.05 -0.75 8.49
N TRP A 140 17.14 -1.23 9.10
CA TRP A 140 17.44 -2.67 9.09
C TRP A 140 16.46 -3.50 9.93
N ILE A 141 15.93 -2.95 11.02
CA ILE A 141 14.84 -3.58 11.78
C ILE A 141 13.61 -3.74 10.91
N TYR A 142 13.20 -2.67 10.20
CA TYR A 142 12.09 -2.74 9.26
C TYR A 142 12.31 -3.82 8.19
N MET A 143 13.48 -3.80 7.53
CA MET A 143 13.80 -4.78 6.50
C MET A 143 13.80 -6.22 7.05
N GLY A 144 14.32 -6.43 8.25
CA GLY A 144 14.32 -7.73 8.92
C GLY A 144 12.91 -8.25 9.21
N ILE A 145 12.04 -7.39 9.79
CA ILE A 145 10.66 -7.76 10.09
C ILE A 145 9.87 -8.04 8.80
N MET A 146 10.03 -7.21 7.77
CA MET A 146 9.35 -7.39 6.48
C MET A 146 9.78 -8.67 5.77
N THR A 147 11.09 -8.99 5.81
CA THR A 147 11.61 -10.24 5.23
C THR A 147 11.17 -11.46 6.03
N ALA A 148 11.19 -11.40 7.36
CA ALA A 148 10.64 -12.45 8.20
C ALA A 148 9.14 -12.66 7.95
N GLY A 149 8.37 -11.58 7.81
CA GLY A 149 6.96 -11.62 7.43
C GLY A 149 6.73 -12.26 6.06
N LEU A 150 7.56 -11.93 5.06
CA LEU A 150 7.51 -12.57 3.75
C LEU A 150 7.74 -14.08 3.86
N LEU A 151 8.80 -14.50 4.54
CA LEU A 151 9.12 -15.94 4.71
C LEU A 151 8.03 -16.68 5.48
N PHE A 152 7.50 -16.06 6.53
CA PHE A 152 6.36 -16.59 7.28
C PHE A 152 5.13 -16.79 6.38
N LEU A 153 4.76 -15.80 5.59
CA LEU A 153 3.61 -15.88 4.69
C LEU A 153 3.82 -16.89 3.56
N LEU A 154 5.03 -17.01 3.03
CA LEU A 154 5.36 -18.04 2.03
C LEU A 154 5.16 -19.47 2.59
N ALA A 155 5.47 -19.68 3.86
CA ALA A 155 5.32 -20.98 4.52
C ALA A 155 3.89 -21.23 5.02
N PHE A 156 3.24 -20.21 5.60
CA PHE A 156 1.96 -20.35 6.30
C PHE A 156 0.75 -20.34 5.36
N VAL A 157 0.72 -19.48 4.33
CA VAL A 157 -0.47 -19.32 3.48
C VAL A 157 -0.81 -20.58 2.68
N PRO A 158 0.14 -21.38 2.14
CA PRO A 158 -0.19 -22.66 1.52
C PRO A 158 -0.94 -23.61 2.46
N LEU A 159 -0.59 -23.59 3.76
CA LEU A 159 -1.28 -24.35 4.79
C LEU A 159 -2.70 -23.82 5.01
N ALA A 160 -2.85 -22.48 5.12
CA ALA A 160 -4.16 -21.83 5.24
C ALA A 160 -5.06 -22.13 4.01
N TYR A 161 -4.51 -22.14 2.81
CA TYR A 161 -5.23 -22.52 1.59
C TYR A 161 -5.79 -23.95 1.66
N ARG A 162 -5.03 -24.88 2.25
CA ARG A 162 -5.44 -26.27 2.39
C ARG A 162 -6.61 -26.44 3.37
N PHE A 163 -6.62 -25.70 4.48
CA PHE A 163 -7.60 -25.88 5.55
C PHE A 163 -8.78 -24.91 5.52
N MET A 164 -8.57 -23.69 5.03
CA MET A 164 -9.57 -22.62 5.13
C MET A 164 -10.26 -22.33 3.80
N ILE A 165 -9.63 -22.66 2.65
CA ILE A 165 -10.12 -22.26 1.35
C ILE A 165 -10.82 -23.44 0.66
N HIS A 166 -12.06 -23.16 0.19
CA HIS A 166 -12.84 -24.12 -0.59
C HIS A 166 -12.06 -24.58 -1.85
N GLU A 167 -12.23 -25.82 -2.24
CA GLU A 167 -11.45 -26.45 -3.32
C GLU A 167 -11.46 -25.66 -4.64
N ALA A 168 -12.61 -25.06 -5.00
CA ALA A 168 -12.76 -24.24 -6.20
C ALA A 168 -11.78 -23.04 -6.26
N TYR A 169 -11.29 -22.55 -5.13
CA TYR A 169 -10.39 -21.39 -5.04
C TYR A 169 -8.92 -21.77 -4.80
N ARG A 170 -8.63 -23.04 -4.53
CA ARG A 170 -7.24 -23.52 -4.31
C ARG A 170 -6.29 -23.26 -5.47
N PRO A 171 -6.72 -23.26 -6.75
CA PRO A 171 -5.84 -22.89 -7.87
C PRO A 171 -5.25 -21.49 -7.77
N GLY A 172 -5.82 -20.60 -6.95
CA GLY A 172 -5.30 -19.26 -6.67
C GLY A 172 -3.91 -19.23 -6.03
N LEU A 173 -3.50 -20.32 -5.38
CA LEU A 173 -2.19 -20.41 -4.75
C LEU A 173 -1.03 -20.19 -5.74
N LYS A 174 -1.17 -20.58 -7.00
CA LYS A 174 -0.14 -20.33 -8.03
C LYS A 174 0.08 -18.84 -8.30
N TYR A 175 -0.97 -18.01 -8.20
CA TYR A 175 -0.89 -16.57 -8.38
C TYR A 175 -0.33 -15.87 -7.13
N TYR A 176 -0.66 -16.40 -5.95
CA TYR A 176 -0.30 -15.86 -4.66
C TYR A 176 1.20 -15.59 -4.51
N TYR A 177 2.06 -16.52 -4.93
CA TYR A 177 3.50 -16.37 -4.75
C TYR A 177 4.06 -15.15 -5.49
N LEU A 178 3.64 -14.94 -6.74
CA LEU A 178 4.06 -13.78 -7.55
C LEU A 178 3.53 -12.47 -6.96
N ILE A 179 2.25 -12.47 -6.55
CA ILE A 179 1.60 -11.31 -5.95
C ILE A 179 2.29 -10.93 -4.64
N LEU A 180 2.54 -11.91 -3.76
CA LEU A 180 3.19 -11.66 -2.47
C LEU A 180 4.59 -11.05 -2.64
N ILE A 181 5.41 -11.60 -3.55
CA ILE A 181 6.75 -11.06 -3.81
C ILE A 181 6.65 -9.66 -4.42
N GLY A 182 5.71 -9.42 -5.34
CA GLY A 182 5.44 -8.10 -5.88
C GLY A 182 5.07 -7.10 -4.78
N TYR A 183 4.15 -7.46 -3.91
CA TYR A 183 3.76 -6.61 -2.77
C TYR A 183 4.91 -6.38 -1.80
N TYR A 184 5.79 -7.34 -1.59
CA TYR A 184 7.02 -7.13 -0.81
C TYR A 184 7.93 -6.07 -1.46
N PHE A 185 8.11 -6.08 -2.79
CA PHE A 185 8.85 -5.01 -3.48
C PHE A 185 8.20 -3.64 -3.28
N TRP A 186 6.88 -3.58 -3.31
CA TRP A 186 6.14 -2.35 -3.00
C TRP A 186 6.42 -1.86 -1.58
N THR A 187 6.45 -2.73 -0.58
CA THR A 187 6.69 -2.32 0.81
C THR A 187 8.07 -1.69 0.99
N ILE A 188 9.07 -2.20 0.28
CA ILE A 188 10.42 -1.61 0.24
C ILE A 188 10.37 -0.26 -0.48
N ALA A 189 9.78 -0.20 -1.67
CA ALA A 189 9.67 1.03 -2.45
C ALA A 189 8.95 2.14 -1.67
N TYR A 190 7.89 1.80 -0.93
CA TYR A 190 7.10 2.75 -0.15
C TYR A 190 7.90 3.39 1.00
N LEU A 191 8.77 2.62 1.68
CA LEU A 191 9.70 3.17 2.66
C LEU A 191 10.62 4.22 2.03
N PHE A 192 11.24 3.92 0.89
CA PHE A 192 12.11 4.86 0.19
C PHE A 192 11.35 6.08 -0.32
N PHE A 193 10.13 5.89 -0.83
CA PHE A 193 9.26 6.96 -1.28
C PHE A 193 8.89 7.92 -0.15
N SER A 194 8.71 7.42 1.08
CA SER A 194 8.40 8.22 2.26
C SER A 194 9.49 9.26 2.58
N PHE A 195 10.75 9.00 2.24
CA PHE A 195 11.81 10.01 2.37
C PHE A 195 11.68 11.15 1.35
N LEU A 196 11.20 10.87 0.13
CA LEU A 196 10.91 11.94 -0.84
C LEU A 196 9.78 12.84 -0.36
N LEU A 197 8.78 12.28 0.34
CA LEU A 197 7.72 13.05 0.98
C LEU A 197 8.27 13.95 2.08
N TYR A 198 9.14 13.46 2.95
CA TYR A 198 9.78 14.24 4.00
C TYR A 198 10.55 15.45 3.43
N TYR A 199 11.37 15.23 2.40
CA TYR A 199 12.14 16.29 1.76
C TYR A 199 11.32 17.19 0.82
N ARG A 200 10.01 16.98 0.73
CA ARG A 200 9.04 17.79 -0.06
C ARG A 200 9.43 17.95 -1.54
N HIS A 201 10.02 16.95 -2.16
CA HIS A 201 10.40 16.98 -3.57
C HIS A 201 9.19 16.81 -4.50
N LYS A 202 8.25 17.79 -4.51
CA LYS A 202 6.95 17.74 -5.19
C LYS A 202 7.04 17.24 -6.64
N ARG A 203 7.96 17.79 -7.46
CA ARG A 203 8.11 17.38 -8.87
C ARG A 203 8.49 15.91 -9.03
N LYS A 204 9.41 15.40 -8.17
CA LYS A 204 9.81 13.99 -8.20
C LYS A 204 8.66 13.07 -7.78
N ILE A 205 7.90 13.47 -6.77
CA ILE A 205 6.75 12.71 -6.25
C ILE A 205 5.70 12.58 -7.36
N ILE A 206 5.30 13.67 -8.00
CA ILE A 206 4.31 13.66 -9.10
C ILE A 206 4.81 12.83 -10.28
N GLY A 207 6.07 13.02 -10.69
CA GLY A 207 6.65 12.27 -11.81
C GLY A 207 6.73 10.76 -11.55
N LEU A 208 7.15 10.36 -10.33
CA LEU A 208 7.15 8.97 -9.92
C LEU A 208 5.75 8.38 -9.85
N SER A 209 4.79 9.12 -9.30
CA SER A 209 3.40 8.68 -9.23
C SER A 209 2.81 8.45 -10.63
N ALA A 210 3.03 9.37 -11.57
CA ALA A 210 2.59 9.20 -12.95
C ALA A 210 3.27 7.97 -13.60
N ALA A 211 4.58 7.80 -13.40
CA ALA A 211 5.30 6.65 -13.90
C ALA A 211 4.76 5.32 -13.34
N PHE A 212 4.44 5.27 -12.03
CA PHE A 212 3.86 4.10 -11.39
C PHE A 212 2.50 3.72 -11.99
N ALA A 213 1.61 4.69 -12.18
CA ALA A 213 0.32 4.45 -12.83
C ALA A 213 0.49 3.94 -14.27
N CYS A 214 1.35 4.59 -15.07
CA CYS A 214 1.61 4.18 -16.45
C CYS A 214 2.19 2.76 -16.53
N ILE A 215 3.17 2.42 -15.69
CA ILE A 215 3.78 1.09 -15.65
C ILE A 215 2.73 0.04 -15.31
N SER A 216 1.91 0.27 -14.27
CA SER A 216 0.88 -0.67 -13.87
C SER A 216 -0.16 -0.89 -14.97
N LEU A 217 -0.71 0.19 -15.53
CA LEU A 217 -1.73 0.10 -16.58
C LEU A 217 -1.20 -0.59 -17.83
N THR A 218 0.01 -0.23 -18.26
CA THR A 218 0.64 -0.83 -19.46
C THR A 218 0.95 -2.31 -19.25
N SER A 219 1.56 -2.66 -18.11
CA SER A 219 1.87 -4.05 -17.79
C SER A 219 0.61 -4.90 -17.71
N ASN A 220 -0.45 -4.40 -17.03
CA ASN A 220 -1.71 -5.14 -16.95
C ASN A 220 -2.36 -5.31 -18.31
N TYR A 221 -2.40 -4.27 -19.14
CA TYR A 221 -2.95 -4.41 -20.49
C TYR A 221 -2.27 -5.51 -21.29
N PHE A 222 -0.93 -5.55 -21.32
CA PHE A 222 -0.19 -6.54 -22.10
C PHE A 222 -0.25 -7.94 -21.52
N PHE A 223 0.01 -8.09 -20.22
CA PHE A 223 0.10 -9.41 -19.61
C PHE A 223 -1.27 -10.06 -19.43
N VAL A 224 -2.28 -9.30 -18.96
CA VAL A 224 -3.62 -9.85 -18.73
C VAL A 224 -4.27 -10.26 -20.05
N LYS A 225 -4.13 -9.45 -21.11
CA LYS A 225 -4.68 -9.76 -22.43
C LYS A 225 -4.14 -11.09 -22.98
N ASN A 226 -2.87 -11.41 -22.74
CA ASN A 226 -2.21 -12.59 -23.31
C ASN A 226 -2.26 -13.82 -22.42
N MET A 227 -2.33 -13.66 -21.09
CA MET A 227 -2.12 -14.75 -20.12
C MET A 227 -3.22 -14.82 -19.04
N GLY A 228 -4.30 -14.01 -19.14
CA GLY A 228 -5.39 -13.99 -18.15
C GLY A 228 -4.88 -13.72 -16.74
N SER A 229 -5.39 -14.47 -15.76
CA SER A 229 -5.07 -14.30 -14.32
C SER A 229 -3.58 -14.51 -14.02
N MET A 230 -2.90 -15.40 -14.75
CA MET A 230 -1.44 -15.54 -14.59
C MET A 230 -0.71 -14.29 -15.05
N GLY A 231 -1.18 -13.69 -16.15
CA GLY A 231 -0.68 -12.42 -16.65
C GLY A 231 -0.87 -11.29 -15.64
N ALA A 232 -2.00 -11.24 -14.93
CA ALA A 232 -2.23 -10.28 -13.85
C ALA A 232 -1.20 -10.44 -12.72
N ALA A 233 -0.93 -11.67 -12.27
CA ALA A 233 0.06 -11.93 -11.24
C ALA A 233 1.49 -11.54 -11.66
N ILE A 234 1.87 -11.84 -12.92
CA ILE A 234 3.15 -11.44 -13.50
C ILE A 234 3.22 -9.91 -13.61
N SER A 235 2.14 -9.25 -14.03
CA SER A 235 2.06 -7.80 -14.10
C SER A 235 2.30 -7.14 -12.75
N VAL A 236 1.67 -7.63 -11.68
CA VAL A 236 1.90 -7.16 -10.30
C VAL A 236 3.37 -7.29 -9.94
N PHE A 237 3.96 -8.47 -10.11
CA PHE A 237 5.37 -8.70 -9.81
C PHE A 237 6.29 -7.75 -10.59
N CYS A 238 6.16 -7.67 -11.91
CA CYS A 238 7.01 -6.85 -12.76
C CYS A 238 6.83 -5.36 -12.47
N SER A 239 5.60 -4.89 -12.34
CA SER A 239 5.30 -3.48 -12.08
C SER A 239 5.92 -3.01 -10.77
N TYR A 240 5.73 -3.76 -9.68
CA TYR A 240 6.28 -3.38 -8.39
C TYR A 240 7.81 -3.51 -8.32
N PHE A 241 8.39 -4.46 -9.03
CA PHE A 241 9.84 -4.56 -9.17
C PHE A 241 10.41 -3.32 -9.89
N VAL A 242 9.82 -2.93 -11.03
CA VAL A 242 10.26 -1.74 -11.78
C VAL A 242 10.06 -0.47 -10.94
N VAL A 243 8.93 -0.36 -10.23
CA VAL A 243 8.67 0.75 -9.29
C VAL A 243 9.73 0.82 -8.20
N LEU A 244 10.14 -0.32 -7.63
CA LEU A 244 11.22 -0.37 -6.65
C LEU A 244 12.53 0.16 -7.25
N MET A 245 12.92 -0.32 -8.44
CA MET A 245 14.17 0.11 -9.09
C MET A 245 14.19 1.61 -9.37
N ILE A 246 13.09 2.15 -9.91
CA ILE A 246 12.94 3.58 -10.18
C ILE A 246 13.02 4.38 -8.87
N THR A 247 12.33 3.94 -7.82
CA THR A 247 12.32 4.62 -6.53
C THR A 247 13.73 4.64 -5.92
N LEU A 248 14.45 3.53 -5.93
CA LEU A 248 15.82 3.44 -5.46
C LEU A 248 16.75 4.40 -6.22
N PHE A 249 16.61 4.47 -7.55
CA PHE A 249 17.39 5.38 -8.38
C PHE A 249 17.17 6.85 -8.00
N PHE A 250 15.92 7.27 -7.82
CA PHE A 250 15.58 8.66 -7.48
C PHE A 250 15.91 9.03 -6.03
N THR A 251 15.95 8.06 -5.11
CA THR A 251 16.21 8.28 -3.68
C THR A 251 17.67 8.08 -3.29
N ARG A 252 18.53 7.55 -4.19
CA ARG A 252 19.92 7.19 -3.90
C ARG A 252 20.76 8.30 -3.26
N LYS A 253 20.52 9.57 -3.67
CA LYS A 253 21.25 10.72 -3.12
C LYS A 253 20.83 11.05 -1.69
N GLN A 254 19.52 10.96 -1.39
CA GLN A 254 18.96 11.27 -0.08
C GLN A 254 19.26 10.18 0.96
N MET A 255 19.47 8.94 0.49
CA MET A 255 19.64 7.78 1.36
C MET A 255 21.07 7.22 1.36
N GLY A 256 22.02 7.97 0.81
CA GLY A 256 23.42 7.55 0.79
C GLY A 256 24.00 7.22 2.17
N PHE A 257 23.44 7.80 3.23
CA PHE A 257 23.85 7.52 4.61
C PHE A 257 23.48 6.09 5.08
N ILE A 258 22.51 5.43 4.46
CA ILE A 258 22.14 4.04 4.80
C ILE A 258 23.26 3.08 4.37
N PHE A 259 23.89 3.36 3.23
CA PHE A 259 24.87 2.48 2.61
C PHE A 259 26.33 2.89 2.89
N LYS A 260 26.59 4.16 3.26
CA LYS A 260 27.93 4.59 3.66
C LYS A 260 28.21 4.15 5.11
N LYS A 261 29.35 3.49 5.33
CA LYS A 261 29.92 3.30 6.67
C LYS A 261 30.04 4.67 7.34
N ALA A 262 29.60 4.78 8.59
CA ALA A 262 29.78 6.01 9.37
C ALA A 262 31.28 6.40 9.33
N GLN A 263 31.60 7.51 8.66
CA GLN A 263 32.87 8.13 8.89
C GLN A 263 32.85 8.62 10.34
N PRO A 264 33.86 8.30 11.14
CA PRO A 264 34.00 8.91 12.45
C PRO A 264 34.05 10.42 12.23
N GLN A 265 33.15 11.15 12.90
CA GLN A 265 33.29 12.59 13.01
C GLN A 265 34.67 12.82 13.64
N ASN A 266 35.61 13.37 12.86
CA ASN A 266 36.82 13.94 13.45
C ASN A 266 36.33 15.01 14.44
N GLU A 267 36.46 14.70 15.71
CA GLU A 267 36.60 15.69 16.75
C GLU A 267 37.81 16.57 16.38
N SER A 268 37.56 17.64 15.67
CA SER A 268 38.51 18.74 15.51
C SER A 268 37.96 19.88 16.32
N ALA A 269 38.63 20.04 17.47
CA ALA A 269 38.74 21.13 18.42
C ALA A 269 38.12 22.48 18.04
#